data_a63972ba8b93b7798d5078b296c2ec8f
#
_entry.id   a63972ba8b93b7798d5078b296c2ec8f
#
_cell.length_a   1.000
_cell.length_b   1.000
_cell.length_c   1.000
_cell.angle_alpha   90.00
_cell.angle_beta   90.00
_cell.angle_gamma   90.00
#
_symmetry.space_group_name_H-M   'P 1'
#
loop_
_entity.id
_entity.type
_entity.pdbx_description
1 polymer ?
#
loop_
_entity_poly.entity_id
_entity_poly.type
_entity_poly.pdbx_seq_one_letter_code
_entity_poly.pdbx_strand_id
1 'polypeptide(L)'
;MFYNFDDPDQRTFRKSHHILKKKILKLKNIKDEFKNFYSCYYLNKKQQLPFVDAKIAISKDFYTINKNSKWITNLRSRRVSHLIRSKYDAIISTSKSINKDNSLLNCRIKGLNNSKPDLIIIDRNLKLKKNLKLFKIAKKRKTYIFTIIKDDKKISFFKKKNIKIIKIDKLKNKDDFMNLLKKIFKIGNRRVLIETGLVFLNHFFKFKLINNL
;
A
#
# COMPACT_ATOMS: atom_id res chain seq x y z
N MET A 1 6.85 27.19 -15.83
CA MET A 1 6.25 26.52 -14.66
C MET A 1 4.76 26.39 -14.92
N PHE A 2 4.26 25.15 -14.91
CA PHE A 2 2.88 24.81 -15.28
C PHE A 2 2.06 24.63 -14.03
N TYR A 3 0.79 25.01 -14.07
CA TYR A 3 -0.01 25.07 -12.89
C TYR A 3 -1.52 24.90 -13.17
N ASN A 4 -2.21 24.18 -12.32
CA ASN A 4 -3.65 23.93 -12.43
C ASN A 4 -4.41 24.75 -11.36
N PHE A 5 -5.47 25.44 -11.73
CA PHE A 5 -6.24 26.33 -10.83
C PHE A 5 -6.98 25.59 -9.70
N ASP A 6 -7.19 24.29 -9.82
CA ASP A 6 -7.91 23.49 -8.83
C ASP A 6 -7.01 22.94 -7.70
N ASP A 7 -5.71 23.27 -7.69
CA ASP A 7 -4.78 22.86 -6.65
C ASP A 7 -4.96 23.75 -5.39
N PRO A 8 -5.23 23.18 -4.20
CA PRO A 8 -5.38 23.94 -2.97
C PRO A 8 -4.12 24.71 -2.54
N ASP A 9 -2.94 24.33 -3.02
CA ASP A 9 -1.68 25.03 -2.70
C ASP A 9 -1.43 26.26 -3.58
N GLN A 10 -2.32 26.57 -4.53
CA GLN A 10 -2.21 27.71 -5.43
C GLN A 10 -2.09 29.08 -4.74
N ARG A 11 -2.71 29.26 -3.59
CA ARG A 11 -2.63 30.52 -2.84
C ARG A 11 -1.18 30.81 -2.43
N THR A 12 -0.48 29.79 -1.95
CA THR A 12 0.94 29.90 -1.58
C THR A 12 1.80 30.16 -2.80
N PHE A 13 1.53 29.47 -3.91
CA PHE A 13 2.24 29.64 -5.16
C PHE A 13 2.06 31.05 -5.76
N ARG A 14 0.84 31.60 -5.74
CA ARG A 14 0.56 32.99 -6.19
C ARG A 14 1.34 34.02 -5.38
N LYS A 15 1.42 33.86 -4.05
CA LYS A 15 2.23 34.72 -3.19
C LYS A 15 3.72 34.66 -3.58
N SER A 16 4.24 33.46 -3.75
CA SER A 16 5.64 33.24 -4.17
C SER A 16 5.94 33.85 -5.55
N HIS A 17 4.99 33.74 -6.50
CA HIS A 17 5.12 34.35 -7.82
C HIS A 17 5.24 35.89 -7.75
N HIS A 18 4.43 36.52 -6.90
CA HIS A 18 4.47 37.97 -6.71
C HIS A 18 5.85 38.43 -6.22
N ILE A 19 6.43 37.68 -5.28
CA ILE A 19 7.77 37.96 -4.72
C ILE A 19 8.84 37.75 -5.79
N LEU A 20 8.74 36.69 -6.59
CA LEU A 20 9.78 36.29 -7.56
C LEU A 20 9.64 37.00 -8.92
N LYS A 21 8.61 37.80 -9.15
CA LYS A 21 8.29 38.48 -10.44
C LYS A 21 8.38 37.54 -11.66
N LYS A 22 8.06 36.27 -11.53
CA LYS A 22 8.09 35.30 -12.62
C LYS A 22 6.75 35.21 -13.33
N LYS A 23 6.78 35.06 -14.68
CA LYS A 23 5.58 34.88 -15.49
C LYS A 23 5.02 33.47 -15.28
N ILE A 24 3.74 33.37 -14.89
CA ILE A 24 3.02 32.12 -14.76
C ILE A 24 2.19 31.89 -16.04
N LEU A 25 2.38 30.75 -16.68
CA LEU A 25 1.61 30.34 -17.84
C LEU A 25 0.54 29.33 -17.39
N LYS A 26 -0.72 29.65 -17.67
CA LYS A 26 -1.85 28.72 -17.47
C LYS A 26 -2.03 27.86 -18.71
N LEU A 27 -1.86 26.55 -18.56
CA LEU A 27 -2.23 25.60 -19.60
C LEU A 27 -3.74 25.28 -19.49
N LYS A 28 -4.49 25.61 -20.55
CA LYS A 28 -5.95 25.34 -20.61
C LYS A 28 -6.28 23.86 -20.84
N ASN A 29 -5.45 23.12 -21.56
CA ASN A 29 -5.68 21.72 -21.92
C ASN A 29 -4.48 20.86 -21.46
N ILE A 30 -4.53 20.39 -20.23
CA ILE A 30 -3.57 19.39 -19.75
C ILE A 30 -4.03 18.04 -20.28
N LYS A 31 -3.18 17.38 -21.11
CA LYS A 31 -3.43 16.03 -21.64
C LYS A 31 -3.63 15.03 -20.48
N ASP A 32 -4.37 13.95 -20.74
CA ASP A 32 -4.68 12.93 -19.73
C ASP A 32 -3.45 12.29 -19.08
N GLU A 33 -2.30 12.28 -19.76
CA GLU A 33 -1.01 11.87 -19.21
C GLU A 33 -0.62 12.63 -17.94
N PHE A 34 -0.82 13.93 -17.89
CA PHE A 34 -0.56 14.74 -16.71
C PHE A 34 -1.57 14.47 -15.58
N LYS A 35 -2.83 14.19 -15.92
CA LYS A 35 -3.82 13.79 -14.91
C LYS A 35 -3.42 12.49 -14.24
N ASN A 36 -2.91 11.52 -14.99
CA ASN A 36 -2.41 10.25 -14.46
C ASN A 36 -1.18 10.45 -13.57
N PHE A 37 -0.24 11.31 -13.98
CA PHE A 37 0.94 11.65 -13.19
C PHE A 37 0.56 12.24 -11.81
N TYR A 38 -0.40 13.15 -11.77
CA TYR A 38 -0.87 13.79 -10.54
C TYR A 38 -2.01 13.04 -9.84
N SER A 39 -2.46 11.91 -10.35
CA SER A 39 -3.62 11.18 -9.81
C SER A 39 -3.47 10.82 -8.33
N CYS A 40 -2.27 10.39 -7.90
CA CYS A 40 -1.97 10.11 -6.51
C CYS A 40 -2.12 11.36 -5.62
N TYR A 41 -1.59 12.49 -6.07
CA TYR A 41 -1.67 13.76 -5.36
C TYR A 41 -3.12 14.22 -5.18
N TYR A 42 -3.91 14.22 -6.28
CA TYR A 42 -5.32 14.62 -6.23
C TYR A 42 -6.17 13.70 -5.34
N LEU A 43 -5.95 12.39 -5.42
CA LEU A 43 -6.65 11.43 -4.58
C LEU A 43 -6.38 11.69 -3.09
N ASN A 44 -5.11 11.90 -2.75
CA ASN A 44 -4.70 12.18 -1.39
C ASN A 44 -5.27 13.50 -0.86
N LYS A 45 -5.22 14.57 -1.64
CA LYS A 45 -5.69 15.91 -1.23
C LYS A 45 -7.22 16.01 -1.18
N LYS A 46 -7.93 15.51 -2.20
CA LYS A 46 -9.40 15.64 -2.29
C LYS A 46 -10.15 14.60 -1.45
N GLN A 47 -9.68 13.35 -1.41
CA GLN A 47 -10.43 12.25 -0.80
C GLN A 47 -9.82 11.74 0.51
N GLN A 48 -8.61 12.14 0.86
CA GLN A 48 -7.86 11.63 2.00
C GLN A 48 -7.72 10.10 1.97
N LEU A 49 -7.50 9.56 0.77
CA LEU A 49 -7.28 8.14 0.51
C LEU A 49 -5.88 7.89 -0.02
N PRO A 50 -5.27 6.74 0.27
CA PRO A 50 -4.03 6.34 -0.39
C PRO A 50 -4.28 5.98 -1.84
N PHE A 51 -3.29 6.19 -2.69
CA PHE A 51 -3.25 5.63 -4.03
C PHE A 51 -2.92 4.14 -3.92
N VAL A 52 -3.77 3.29 -4.49
CA VAL A 52 -3.73 1.84 -4.31
C VAL A 52 -3.33 1.17 -5.60
N ASP A 53 -2.15 0.58 -5.63
CA ASP A 53 -1.73 -0.29 -6.71
C ASP A 53 -1.77 -1.75 -6.26
N ALA A 54 -1.92 -2.67 -7.19
CA ALA A 54 -1.89 -4.10 -6.91
C ALA A 54 -0.80 -4.80 -7.74
N LYS A 55 -0.26 -5.88 -7.21
CA LYS A 55 0.68 -6.74 -7.93
C LYS A 55 0.30 -8.19 -7.75
N ILE A 56 0.12 -8.88 -8.87
CA ILE A 56 -0.11 -10.32 -8.94
C ILE A 56 1.08 -11.00 -9.60
N ALA A 57 1.41 -12.20 -9.15
CA ALA A 57 2.28 -13.12 -9.88
C ALA A 57 1.41 -14.19 -10.53
N ILE A 58 1.51 -14.31 -11.84
CA ILE A 58 0.78 -15.30 -12.62
C ILE A 58 1.76 -16.09 -13.49
N SER A 59 1.46 -17.36 -13.76
CA SER A 59 2.14 -18.18 -14.74
C SER A 59 1.67 -17.84 -16.18
N LYS A 60 2.30 -18.41 -17.19
CA LYS A 60 1.89 -18.19 -18.60
C LYS A 60 0.45 -18.64 -18.87
N ASP A 61 -0.01 -19.63 -18.15
CA ASP A 61 -1.36 -20.20 -18.17
C ASP A 61 -2.29 -19.58 -17.14
N PHE A 62 -1.96 -18.36 -16.64
CA PHE A 62 -2.75 -17.52 -15.73
C PHE A 62 -3.02 -18.10 -14.33
N TYR A 63 -2.26 -19.09 -13.88
CA TYR A 63 -2.37 -19.58 -12.50
C TYR A 63 -1.56 -18.71 -11.52
N THR A 64 -2.10 -18.57 -10.32
CA THR A 64 -1.44 -17.86 -9.20
C THR A 64 -0.77 -18.81 -8.20
N ILE A 65 -0.85 -20.11 -8.44
CA ILE A 65 -0.27 -21.16 -7.60
C ILE A 65 0.42 -22.16 -8.53
N ASN A 66 1.66 -22.50 -8.23
CA ASN A 66 2.35 -23.61 -8.86
C ASN A 66 2.31 -24.80 -7.90
N LYS A 67 1.82 -25.97 -8.37
CA LYS A 67 1.76 -27.20 -7.55
C LYS A 67 3.13 -27.84 -7.40
N ASN A 68 4.00 -27.69 -8.38
CA ASN A 68 5.29 -28.37 -8.47
C ASN A 68 6.48 -27.51 -7.95
N SER A 69 6.26 -26.23 -7.69
CA SER A 69 7.31 -25.31 -7.24
C SER A 69 6.74 -24.25 -6.29
N LYS A 70 7.56 -23.86 -5.33
CA LYS A 70 7.25 -22.72 -4.46
C LYS A 70 7.11 -21.39 -5.22
N TRP A 71 7.73 -21.27 -6.38
CA TRP A 71 7.82 -20.03 -7.12
C TRP A 71 7.16 -20.14 -8.49
N ILE A 72 6.26 -19.19 -8.79
CA ILE A 72 5.66 -19.01 -10.12
C ILE A 72 6.60 -18.20 -11.02
N THR A 73 7.35 -17.29 -10.42
CA THR A 73 8.18 -16.31 -11.12
C THR A 73 9.67 -16.64 -10.96
N ASN A 74 10.46 -16.31 -11.98
CA ASN A 74 11.91 -16.46 -11.98
C ASN A 74 12.63 -15.45 -11.08
N LEU A 75 13.96 -15.56 -10.94
CA LEU A 75 14.78 -14.67 -10.13
C LEU A 75 14.67 -13.20 -10.55
N ARG A 76 14.65 -12.92 -11.87
CA ARG A 76 14.56 -11.57 -12.43
C ARG A 76 13.24 -10.91 -12.01
N SER A 77 12.11 -11.59 -12.19
CA SER A 77 10.79 -11.09 -11.77
C SER A 77 10.71 -10.84 -10.25
N ARG A 78 11.38 -11.66 -9.46
CA ARG A 78 11.44 -11.44 -8.00
C ARG A 78 12.28 -10.21 -7.63
N ARG A 79 13.38 -9.93 -8.35
CA ARG A 79 14.15 -8.68 -8.19
C ARG A 79 13.32 -7.46 -8.54
N VAL A 80 12.58 -7.52 -9.66
CA VAL A 80 11.61 -6.47 -10.05
C VAL A 80 10.56 -6.26 -8.95
N SER A 81 10.03 -7.32 -8.34
CA SER A 81 9.09 -7.20 -7.22
C SER A 81 9.69 -6.44 -6.03
N HIS A 82 10.98 -6.64 -5.73
CA HIS A 82 11.66 -5.86 -4.69
C HIS A 82 11.82 -4.39 -5.07
N LEU A 83 12.13 -4.10 -6.33
CA LEU A 83 12.21 -2.73 -6.85
C LEU A 83 10.85 -2.03 -6.81
N ILE A 84 9.79 -2.71 -7.20
CA ILE A 84 8.43 -2.18 -7.11
C ILE A 84 8.13 -1.78 -5.66
N ARG A 85 8.37 -2.66 -4.68
CA ARG A 85 8.11 -2.39 -3.27
C ARG A 85 8.81 -1.14 -2.74
N SER A 86 10.01 -0.80 -3.24
CA SER A 86 10.74 0.39 -2.78
C SER A 86 10.06 1.71 -3.13
N LYS A 87 9.09 1.70 -4.04
CA LYS A 87 8.36 2.89 -4.51
C LYS A 87 7.09 3.18 -3.71
N TYR A 88 6.78 2.39 -2.68
CA TYR A 88 5.55 2.51 -1.91
C TYR A 88 5.83 2.79 -0.43
N ASP A 89 4.90 3.51 0.20
CA ASP A 89 4.95 3.77 1.64
C ASP A 89 4.61 2.52 2.44
N ALA A 90 3.69 1.70 1.93
CA ALA A 90 3.30 0.45 2.59
C ALA A 90 2.95 -0.68 1.62
N ILE A 91 3.14 -1.91 2.10
CA ILE A 91 2.66 -3.14 1.47
C ILE A 91 1.49 -3.68 2.28
N ILE A 92 0.36 -3.92 1.61
CA ILE A 92 -0.83 -4.56 2.21
C ILE A 92 -0.84 -6.04 1.85
N SER A 93 -0.97 -6.88 2.86
CA SER A 93 -1.16 -8.34 2.67
C SER A 93 -2.12 -8.89 3.71
N THR A 94 -2.51 -10.17 3.56
CA THR A 94 -3.36 -10.86 4.53
C THR A 94 -2.57 -11.82 5.40
N SER A 95 -3.04 -12.08 6.62
CA SER A 95 -2.45 -13.11 7.48
C SER A 95 -2.43 -14.49 6.82
N LYS A 96 -3.44 -14.81 5.99
CA LYS A 96 -3.48 -16.07 5.21
C LYS A 96 -2.29 -16.19 4.27
N SER A 97 -2.01 -15.16 3.47
CA SER A 97 -0.87 -15.14 2.55
C SER A 97 0.47 -15.18 3.28
N ILE A 98 0.62 -14.39 4.34
CA ILE A 98 1.85 -14.35 5.13
C ILE A 98 2.10 -15.68 5.85
N ASN A 99 1.07 -16.30 6.42
CA ASN A 99 1.18 -17.60 7.08
C ASN A 99 1.59 -18.72 6.12
N LYS A 100 1.10 -18.66 4.85
CA LYS A 100 1.43 -19.65 3.83
C LYS A 100 2.88 -19.52 3.38
N ASP A 101 3.32 -18.30 3.08
CA ASP A 101 4.60 -18.05 2.41
C ASP A 101 5.74 -17.72 3.38
N ASN A 102 5.43 -17.44 4.65
CA ASN A 102 6.35 -16.90 5.65
C ASN A 102 7.17 -15.70 5.09
N SER A 103 6.47 -14.85 4.35
CA SER A 103 7.08 -13.78 3.54
C SER A 103 7.38 -12.54 4.37
N LEU A 104 8.48 -11.86 4.04
CA LEU A 104 8.87 -10.60 4.67
C LEU A 104 8.24 -9.38 4.00
N LEU A 105 7.88 -9.46 2.73
CA LEU A 105 7.29 -8.37 1.93
C LEU A 105 8.06 -7.04 2.06
N ASN A 106 9.38 -7.11 2.03
CA ASN A 106 10.28 -5.96 2.12
C ASN A 106 11.09 -5.78 0.83
N CYS A 107 11.73 -4.63 0.68
CA CYS A 107 12.77 -4.44 -0.33
C CYS A 107 14.11 -4.99 0.19
N ARG A 108 14.84 -5.74 -0.65
CA ARG A 108 16.15 -6.34 -0.36
C ARG A 108 17.13 -6.11 -1.51
N ILE A 109 17.11 -4.91 -2.08
CA ILE A 109 18.05 -4.52 -3.14
C ILE A 109 19.17 -3.71 -2.49
N LYS A 110 20.43 -4.06 -2.79
CA LYS A 110 21.60 -3.29 -2.36
C LYS A 110 21.47 -1.84 -2.86
N GLY A 111 21.72 -0.87 -2.01
CA GLY A 111 21.53 0.56 -2.30
C GLY A 111 20.12 1.11 -2.01
N LEU A 112 19.10 0.24 -1.86
CA LEU A 112 17.74 0.65 -1.49
C LEU A 112 17.36 0.20 -0.06
N ASN A 113 18.35 0.02 0.82
CA ASN A 113 18.13 -0.50 2.17
C ASN A 113 17.30 0.43 3.06
N ASN A 114 17.27 1.73 2.76
CA ASN A 114 16.47 2.72 3.47
C ASN A 114 15.01 2.76 2.99
N SER A 115 14.72 2.24 1.79
CA SER A 115 13.35 2.14 1.26
C SER A 115 12.64 0.93 1.86
N LYS A 116 12.16 1.09 3.10
CA LYS A 116 11.47 0.03 3.86
C LYS A 116 9.99 0.37 3.96
N PRO A 117 9.16 -0.10 3.02
CA PRO A 117 7.72 0.15 3.10
C PRO A 117 7.17 -0.44 4.40
N ASP A 118 6.23 0.27 5.02
CA ASP A 118 5.47 -0.26 6.15
C ASP A 118 4.80 -1.58 5.77
N LEU A 119 4.55 -2.47 6.72
CA LEU A 119 3.77 -3.69 6.48
C LEU A 119 2.41 -3.56 7.14
N ILE A 120 1.37 -3.68 6.33
CA ILE A 120 -0.02 -3.70 6.77
C ILE A 120 -0.57 -5.11 6.57
N ILE A 121 -0.92 -5.75 7.67
CA ILE A 121 -1.44 -7.12 7.68
C ILE A 121 -2.93 -7.09 8.00
N ILE A 122 -3.76 -7.49 7.05
CA ILE A 122 -5.18 -7.68 7.28
C ILE A 122 -5.38 -9.04 7.95
N ASP A 123 -5.67 -9.02 9.24
CA ASP A 123 -5.88 -10.22 10.05
C ASP A 123 -7.15 -10.10 10.88
N ARG A 124 -8.30 -10.21 10.22
CA ARG A 124 -9.61 -9.99 10.83
C ARG A 124 -9.78 -10.74 12.14
N ASN A 125 -9.30 -11.96 12.22
CA ASN A 125 -9.55 -12.90 13.33
C ASN A 125 -8.30 -13.21 14.17
N LEU A 126 -7.22 -12.42 14.06
CA LEU A 126 -5.94 -12.64 14.76
C LEU A 126 -5.43 -14.08 14.59
N LYS A 127 -5.39 -14.56 13.32
CA LYS A 127 -4.90 -15.89 12.94
C LYS A 127 -3.43 -15.90 12.49
N LEU A 128 -2.72 -14.77 12.59
CA LEU A 128 -1.31 -14.68 12.25
C LEU A 128 -0.50 -15.59 13.19
N LYS A 129 0.31 -16.48 12.60
CA LYS A 129 1.17 -17.41 13.36
C LYS A 129 2.24 -16.66 14.15
N LYS A 130 2.62 -17.19 15.32
CA LYS A 130 3.57 -16.54 16.25
C LYS A 130 5.05 -16.73 15.88
N ASN A 131 5.38 -17.68 15.00
CA ASN A 131 6.76 -18.08 14.66
C ASN A 131 7.24 -17.58 13.29
N LEU A 132 6.69 -16.49 12.78
CA LEU A 132 7.00 -15.98 11.45
C LEU A 132 8.32 -15.17 11.42
N LYS A 133 9.02 -15.24 10.29
CA LYS A 133 10.26 -14.48 10.03
C LYS A 133 10.08 -12.97 10.13
N LEU A 134 8.88 -12.46 9.85
CA LEU A 134 8.57 -11.02 9.91
C LEU A 134 8.83 -10.41 11.30
N PHE A 135 8.69 -11.17 12.40
CA PHE A 135 8.95 -10.65 13.75
C PHE A 135 10.42 -10.30 13.99
N LYS A 136 11.35 -10.94 13.26
CA LYS A 136 12.79 -10.62 13.34
C LYS A 136 13.11 -9.22 12.81
N ILE A 137 12.27 -8.71 11.90
CA ILE A 137 12.45 -7.39 11.26
C ILE A 137 11.42 -6.34 11.69
N ALA A 138 10.47 -6.70 12.54
CA ALA A 138 9.41 -5.78 13.00
C ALA A 138 9.96 -4.58 13.79
N LYS A 139 11.15 -4.69 14.39
CA LYS A 139 11.86 -3.55 15.00
C LYS A 139 12.46 -2.58 13.97
N LYS A 140 12.70 -3.04 12.73
CA LYS A 140 13.40 -2.27 11.68
C LYS A 140 12.46 -1.56 10.70
N ARG A 141 11.14 -1.81 10.80
CA ARG A 141 10.10 -1.14 9.99
C ARG A 141 8.78 -1.13 10.74
N LYS A 142 7.93 -0.15 10.47
CA LYS A 142 6.59 -0.11 11.06
C LYS A 142 5.76 -1.29 10.52
N THR A 143 5.13 -2.00 11.41
CA THR A 143 4.24 -3.13 11.09
C THR A 143 2.92 -2.95 11.80
N TYR A 144 1.82 -3.12 11.08
CA TYR A 144 0.47 -2.95 11.57
C TYR A 144 -0.34 -4.22 11.34
N ILE A 145 -1.16 -4.61 12.32
CA ILE A 145 -2.21 -5.61 12.13
C ILE A 145 -3.56 -4.91 12.23
N PHE A 146 -4.36 -5.08 11.19
CA PHE A 146 -5.72 -4.58 11.11
C PHE A 146 -6.69 -5.72 11.42
N THR A 147 -7.46 -5.58 12.49
CA THR A 147 -8.30 -6.68 13.03
C THR A 147 -9.65 -6.19 13.55
N ILE A 148 -10.63 -7.08 13.57
CA ILE A 148 -11.94 -6.85 14.21
C ILE A 148 -11.98 -7.39 15.64
N ILE A 149 -11.03 -8.25 16.00
CA ILE A 149 -11.03 -8.97 17.29
C ILE A 149 -10.39 -8.13 18.39
N LYS A 150 -10.95 -8.25 19.59
CA LYS A 150 -10.41 -7.75 20.86
C LYS A 150 -9.96 -8.96 21.70
N ASP A 151 -8.80 -9.52 21.41
CA ASP A 151 -8.20 -10.60 22.20
C ASP A 151 -6.93 -10.02 22.85
N ASP A 152 -7.04 -9.66 24.11
CA ASP A 152 -5.98 -8.94 24.83
C ASP A 152 -4.68 -9.76 24.93
N LYS A 153 -4.79 -11.08 25.07
CA LYS A 153 -3.60 -11.97 25.12
C LYS A 153 -2.85 -11.97 23.79
N LYS A 154 -3.56 -12.10 22.65
CA LYS A 154 -2.95 -12.04 21.33
C LYS A 154 -2.44 -10.64 20.98
N ILE A 155 -3.21 -9.61 21.31
CA ILE A 155 -2.83 -8.21 21.10
C ILE A 155 -1.56 -7.90 21.87
N SER A 156 -1.47 -8.28 23.14
CA SER A 156 -0.26 -8.08 23.97
C SER A 156 0.96 -8.77 23.37
N PHE A 157 0.82 -10.01 22.88
CA PHE A 157 1.90 -10.70 22.17
C PHE A 157 2.42 -9.89 20.98
N PHE A 158 1.54 -9.38 20.11
CA PHE A 158 1.97 -8.61 18.93
C PHE A 158 2.58 -7.26 19.31
N LYS A 159 2.03 -6.57 20.33
CA LYS A 159 2.61 -5.31 20.85
C LYS A 159 4.04 -5.52 21.38
N LYS A 160 4.31 -6.60 22.12
CA LYS A 160 5.67 -6.99 22.56
C LYS A 160 6.64 -7.22 21.40
N LYS A 161 6.14 -7.57 20.20
CA LYS A 161 6.91 -7.69 18.95
C LYS A 161 7.01 -6.39 18.16
N ASN A 162 6.67 -5.24 18.74
CA ASN A 162 6.67 -3.92 18.10
C ASN A 162 5.70 -3.81 16.91
N ILE A 163 4.55 -4.48 17.01
CA ILE A 163 3.49 -4.42 16.00
C ILE A 163 2.33 -3.59 16.54
N LYS A 164 1.88 -2.63 15.77
CA LYS A 164 0.73 -1.78 16.11
C LYS A 164 -0.57 -2.45 15.68
N ILE A 165 -1.55 -2.46 16.57
CA ILE A 165 -2.87 -3.04 16.30
C ILE A 165 -3.85 -1.91 15.99
N ILE A 166 -4.58 -2.05 14.88
CA ILE A 166 -5.61 -1.10 14.46
C ILE A 166 -6.93 -1.85 14.30
N LYS A 167 -7.94 -1.38 14.99
CA LYS A 167 -9.30 -1.92 14.88
C LYS A 167 -9.92 -1.50 13.55
N ILE A 168 -10.57 -2.44 12.87
CA ILE A 168 -11.32 -2.22 11.63
C ILE A 168 -12.73 -2.81 11.69
N ASP A 169 -13.52 -2.46 10.71
CA ASP A 169 -14.86 -2.98 10.47
C ASP A 169 -14.82 -4.40 9.84
N LYS A 170 -15.98 -5.00 9.60
CA LYS A 170 -16.06 -6.41 9.17
C LYS A 170 -15.57 -6.68 7.74
N LEU A 171 -15.28 -5.67 6.93
CA LEU A 171 -14.83 -5.77 5.53
C LEU A 171 -15.82 -6.57 4.65
N LYS A 172 -17.10 -6.22 4.71
CA LYS A 172 -18.17 -6.86 3.94
C LYS A 172 -18.58 -6.08 2.69
N ASN A 173 -18.60 -4.77 2.78
CA ASN A 173 -19.09 -3.86 1.76
C ASN A 173 -18.04 -2.82 1.37
N LYS A 174 -18.34 -1.99 0.37
CA LYS A 174 -17.46 -0.94 -0.12
C LYS A 174 -17.05 0.05 0.96
N ASP A 175 -17.97 0.44 1.84
CA ASP A 175 -17.72 1.44 2.88
C ASP A 175 -16.73 0.93 3.93
N ASP A 176 -16.79 -0.35 4.30
CA ASP A 176 -15.82 -0.97 5.18
C ASP A 176 -14.38 -0.89 4.59
N PHE A 177 -14.25 -1.14 3.27
CA PHE A 177 -12.97 -1.04 2.57
C PHE A 177 -12.50 0.42 2.42
N MET A 178 -13.42 1.35 2.17
CA MET A 178 -13.11 2.78 2.18
C MET A 178 -12.62 3.24 3.55
N ASN A 179 -13.27 2.80 4.62
CA ASN A 179 -12.83 3.09 6.00
C ASN A 179 -11.46 2.47 6.31
N LEU A 180 -11.18 1.26 5.82
CA LEU A 180 -9.86 0.66 5.89
C LEU A 180 -8.81 1.57 5.23
N LEU A 181 -9.06 2.03 4.01
CA LEU A 181 -8.14 2.91 3.27
C LEU A 181 -7.96 4.26 3.97
N LYS A 182 -9.03 4.87 4.51
CA LYS A 182 -8.93 6.11 5.31
C LYS A 182 -8.05 5.92 6.55
N LYS A 183 -8.15 4.77 7.24
CA LYS A 183 -7.26 4.46 8.38
C LYS A 183 -5.81 4.31 7.94
N ILE A 184 -5.56 3.69 6.79
CA ILE A 184 -4.22 3.57 6.20
C ILE A 184 -3.65 4.94 5.84
N PHE A 185 -4.48 5.83 5.28
CA PHE A 185 -4.08 7.20 4.98
C PHE A 185 -3.75 8.00 6.25
N LYS A 186 -4.57 7.89 7.30
CA LYS A 186 -4.35 8.58 8.59
C LYS A 186 -3.05 8.21 9.29
N ILE A 187 -2.54 6.99 9.12
CA ILE A 187 -1.24 6.57 9.67
C ILE A 187 -0.04 7.01 8.81
N GLY A 188 -0.28 7.78 7.75
CA GLY A 188 0.76 8.42 6.95
C GLY A 188 1.07 7.77 5.60
N ASN A 189 0.42 6.65 5.24
CA ASN A 189 0.68 5.97 3.98
C ASN A 189 -0.15 6.59 2.85
N ARG A 190 0.53 7.16 1.86
CA ARG A 190 -0.06 7.86 0.72
C ARG A 190 -0.16 7.01 -0.53
N ARG A 191 0.82 6.12 -0.73
CA ARG A 191 0.89 5.19 -1.85
C ARG A 191 1.11 3.78 -1.33
N VAL A 192 0.19 2.87 -1.62
CA VAL A 192 0.20 1.51 -1.09
C VAL A 192 0.14 0.46 -2.18
N LEU A 193 0.86 -0.65 -1.97
CA LEU A 193 0.87 -1.79 -2.87
C LEU A 193 0.18 -2.97 -2.22
N ILE A 194 -0.82 -3.56 -2.90
CA ILE A 194 -1.46 -4.80 -2.46
C ILE A 194 -0.70 -5.99 -3.04
N GLU A 195 -0.09 -6.78 -2.16
CA GLU A 195 0.50 -8.08 -2.50
C GLU A 195 -0.15 -9.19 -1.67
N THR A 196 -1.18 -9.83 -2.21
CA THR A 196 -1.97 -10.85 -1.51
C THR A 196 -2.59 -11.86 -2.48
N GLY A 197 -3.28 -12.86 -1.93
CA GLY A 197 -4.04 -13.82 -2.74
C GLY A 197 -5.31 -13.18 -3.35
N LEU A 198 -5.77 -13.81 -4.45
CA LEU A 198 -6.88 -13.30 -5.28
C LEU A 198 -8.16 -13.03 -4.50
N VAL A 199 -8.51 -13.85 -3.51
CA VAL A 199 -9.76 -13.69 -2.75
C VAL A 199 -9.88 -12.29 -2.13
N PHE A 200 -8.83 -11.80 -1.46
CA PHE A 200 -8.83 -10.48 -0.88
C PHE A 200 -8.74 -9.39 -1.94
N LEU A 201 -7.91 -9.59 -2.96
CA LEU A 201 -7.71 -8.64 -4.05
C LEU A 201 -9.01 -8.45 -4.86
N ASN A 202 -9.80 -9.51 -5.05
CA ASN A 202 -11.08 -9.45 -5.79
C ASN A 202 -12.07 -8.46 -5.17
N HIS A 203 -12.07 -8.27 -3.85
CA HIS A 203 -12.89 -7.24 -3.22
C HIS A 203 -12.51 -5.83 -3.69
N PHE A 204 -11.21 -5.56 -3.83
CA PHE A 204 -10.75 -4.26 -4.33
C PHE A 204 -11.13 -4.02 -5.79
N PHE A 205 -11.08 -5.07 -6.64
CA PHE A 205 -11.57 -5.00 -8.01
C PHE A 205 -13.08 -4.76 -8.06
N LYS A 206 -13.86 -5.57 -7.33
CA LYS A 206 -15.32 -5.46 -7.26
C LYS A 206 -15.76 -4.06 -6.86
N PHE A 207 -15.08 -3.43 -5.90
CA PHE A 207 -15.42 -2.11 -5.39
C PHE A 207 -14.73 -0.96 -6.14
N LYS A 208 -13.95 -1.26 -7.19
CA LYS A 208 -13.18 -0.28 -7.98
C LYS A 208 -12.26 0.59 -7.12
N LEU A 209 -11.48 -0.05 -6.24
CA LEU A 209 -10.56 0.59 -5.30
C LEU A 209 -9.08 0.43 -5.67
N ILE A 210 -8.77 -0.05 -6.87
CA ILE A 210 -7.41 -0.18 -7.41
C ILE A 210 -7.22 0.89 -8.46
N ASN A 211 -6.09 1.56 -8.39
CA ASN A 211 -5.68 2.57 -9.37
C ASN A 211 -4.88 1.95 -10.52
N ASN A 212 -3.93 1.04 -10.21
CA ASN A 212 -3.14 0.32 -11.21
C ASN A 212 -2.93 -1.15 -10.80
N LEU A 213 -2.75 -2.02 -11.80
CA LEU A 213 -2.42 -3.44 -11.65
C LEU A 213 -1.10 -3.75 -12.36
#